data_610b0b3cde80087d35afd20e29d1183f
#
_entry.id   610b0b3cde80087d35afd20e29d1183f
#
_cell.length_a   1.000
_cell.length_b   1.000
_cell.length_c   1.000
_cell.angle_alpha   90.00
_cell.angle_beta   90.00
_cell.angle_gamma   90.00
#
_symmetry.space_group_name_H-M   'P 1'
#
loop_
_entity.id
_entity.type
_entity.pdbx_description
1 polymer ?
#
loop_
_entity_poly.entity_id
_entity_poly.type
_entity_poly.pdbx_seq_one_letter_code
_entity_poly.pdbx_strand_id
1 'polypeptide(L)'
;ERFSKAAKQIIDTGLNCLGTTTTPEFGLTGTTESLRFGATCNPWNPAYSTGGSSGGSSALVAAGVVPIAHANDGAGSIRIPASCCGLVGLKASRGRIKDKEVPGYLPANILHDGVVTRSVRDTWAFHAEIEKNIPAEEYPAIGNISDSFPEKLKIAVLTENCLGENSPDELVQATHDVARLCDSLGHKIEMISNPFYRKFDEDFWLLWAHFGFLIRYSVGKELSSKFDHTQLEQWPKYLIARHWKNIHRVPLAFWRLRRFVSQYENFMQNFDILL
;
A
#
# COMPACT_ATOMS: atom_id res chain seq x y z
N GLU A 1 8.82 -25.77 -1.75
CA GLU A 1 8.36 -24.41 -1.37
C GLU A 1 7.30 -23.97 -2.37
N ARG A 2 6.18 -23.45 -1.89
CA ARG A 2 5.08 -23.04 -2.77
C ARG A 2 5.11 -21.51 -2.84
N PHE A 3 5.62 -20.95 -3.92
CA PHE A 3 5.56 -19.52 -4.18
C PHE A 3 4.10 -19.06 -4.34
N SER A 4 3.78 -17.86 -3.84
CA SER A 4 2.51 -17.21 -4.16
C SER A 4 2.43 -16.88 -5.66
N LYS A 5 1.21 -16.65 -6.19
CA LYS A 5 1.02 -16.23 -7.59
C LYS A 5 1.82 -14.96 -7.91
N ALA A 6 1.79 -13.97 -7.00
CA ALA A 6 2.55 -12.72 -7.15
C ALA A 6 4.07 -12.97 -7.13
N ALA A 7 4.59 -13.78 -6.19
CA ALA A 7 6.01 -14.09 -6.14
C ALA A 7 6.49 -14.78 -7.42
N LYS A 8 5.69 -15.72 -7.94
CA LYS A 8 6.00 -16.37 -9.22
C LYS A 8 6.03 -15.37 -10.36
N GLN A 9 5.05 -14.49 -10.44
CA GLN A 9 4.95 -13.45 -11.46
C GLN A 9 6.18 -12.51 -11.44
N ILE A 10 6.67 -12.16 -10.24
CA ILE A 10 7.88 -11.35 -10.06
C ILE A 10 9.14 -12.10 -10.52
N ILE A 11 9.25 -13.37 -10.16
CA ILE A 11 10.41 -14.21 -10.57
C ILE A 11 10.43 -14.40 -12.09
N ASP A 12 9.27 -14.58 -12.70
CA ASP A 12 9.12 -14.78 -14.15
C ASP A 12 9.53 -13.53 -14.98
N THR A 13 9.73 -12.34 -14.34
CA THR A 13 10.37 -11.17 -14.99
C THR A 13 11.87 -11.31 -15.19
N GLY A 14 12.50 -12.37 -14.70
CA GLY A 14 13.94 -12.57 -14.76
C GLY A 14 14.74 -11.93 -13.62
N LEU A 15 14.07 -11.34 -12.65
CA LEU A 15 14.73 -10.81 -11.44
C LEU A 15 15.29 -11.94 -10.57
N ASN A 16 16.53 -11.77 -10.11
CA ASN A 16 17.18 -12.72 -9.21
C ASN A 16 16.79 -12.40 -7.75
N CYS A 17 16.23 -13.38 -7.05
CA CYS A 17 15.94 -13.29 -5.63
C CYS A 17 17.23 -13.48 -4.83
N LEU A 18 17.72 -12.44 -4.18
CA LEU A 18 18.96 -12.47 -3.37
C LEU A 18 18.71 -12.86 -1.90
N GLY A 19 17.47 -12.76 -1.43
CA GLY A 19 17.13 -13.08 -0.04
C GLY A 19 15.78 -12.50 0.39
N THR A 20 15.54 -12.53 1.69
CA THR A 20 14.35 -11.99 2.33
C THR A 20 14.69 -10.78 3.19
N THR A 21 13.71 -9.93 3.43
CA THR A 21 13.87 -8.69 4.20
C THR A 21 13.01 -8.73 5.47
N THR A 22 13.31 -7.86 6.43
CA THR A 22 12.53 -7.73 7.65
C THR A 22 11.16 -7.12 7.39
N THR A 23 10.16 -7.61 8.09
CA THR A 23 8.81 -7.08 8.15
C THR A 23 8.30 -7.18 9.59
N PRO A 24 7.34 -6.37 10.02
CA PRO A 24 6.64 -6.61 11.27
C PRO A 24 5.78 -7.87 11.18
N GLU A 25 5.35 -8.38 12.32
CA GLU A 25 4.56 -9.60 12.38
C GLU A 25 3.29 -9.51 11.54
N PHE A 26 3.13 -10.42 10.57
CA PHE A 26 2.03 -10.46 9.57
C PHE A 26 1.82 -9.16 8.76
N GLY A 27 2.76 -8.24 8.77
CA GLY A 27 2.64 -6.98 8.03
C GLY A 27 1.59 -6.01 8.59
N LEU A 28 1.20 -6.13 9.85
CA LEU A 28 0.05 -5.44 10.42
C LEU A 28 0.32 -4.03 10.97
N THR A 29 1.57 -3.53 10.89
CA THR A 29 1.94 -2.20 11.37
C THR A 29 2.57 -1.35 10.28
N GLY A 30 2.49 -0.02 10.45
CA GLY A 30 3.17 0.96 9.59
C GLY A 30 4.63 1.21 9.98
N THR A 31 5.20 0.40 10.87
CA THR A 31 6.62 0.36 11.26
C THR A 31 7.18 -1.04 11.07
N THR A 32 8.51 -1.18 11.03
CA THR A 32 9.18 -2.48 10.88
C THR A 32 10.04 -2.77 12.10
N GLU A 33 9.38 -3.25 13.17
CA GLU A 33 9.93 -3.40 14.52
C GLU A 33 9.41 -4.70 15.12
N SER A 34 9.89 -5.84 14.61
CA SER A 34 9.47 -7.13 15.16
C SER A 34 10.28 -7.53 16.40
N LEU A 35 9.67 -8.23 17.32
CA LEU A 35 10.39 -8.81 18.48
C LEU A 35 11.49 -9.78 18.03
N ARG A 36 11.31 -10.42 16.89
CA ARG A 36 12.26 -11.42 16.38
C ARG A 36 13.53 -10.81 15.81
N PHE A 37 13.42 -9.67 15.10
CA PHE A 37 14.53 -9.09 14.33
C PHE A 37 14.94 -7.70 14.84
N GLY A 38 14.20 -7.14 15.79
CA GLY A 38 14.39 -5.76 16.24
C GLY A 38 13.87 -4.72 15.25
N ALA A 39 14.19 -3.46 15.52
CA ALA A 39 13.82 -2.33 14.69
C ALA A 39 14.69 -2.27 13.43
N THR A 40 14.06 -2.06 12.29
CA THR A 40 14.76 -1.78 11.03
C THR A 40 14.96 -0.26 10.92
N CYS A 41 16.22 0.17 11.03
CA CYS A 41 16.59 1.58 11.05
C CYS A 41 16.63 2.18 9.64
N ASN A 42 16.28 3.47 9.55
CA ASN A 42 16.34 4.22 8.30
C ASN A 42 17.80 4.45 7.88
N PRO A 43 18.20 4.07 6.65
CA PRO A 43 19.58 4.24 6.19
C PRO A 43 20.06 5.69 6.14
N TRP A 44 19.16 6.65 5.97
CA TRP A 44 19.50 8.08 5.98
C TRP A 44 19.81 8.60 7.37
N ASN A 45 19.11 8.11 8.39
CA ASN A 45 19.36 8.42 9.78
C ASN A 45 18.84 7.28 10.67
N PRO A 46 19.72 6.47 11.29
CA PRO A 46 19.33 5.32 12.11
C PRO A 46 18.47 5.64 13.34
N ALA A 47 18.33 6.91 13.73
CA ALA A 47 17.42 7.32 14.80
C ALA A 47 15.95 7.34 14.36
N TYR A 48 15.67 7.21 13.06
CA TYR A 48 14.34 7.22 12.50
C TYR A 48 13.91 5.84 12.00
N SER A 49 12.60 5.61 11.94
CA SER A 49 12.01 4.41 11.37
C SER A 49 12.13 4.40 9.85
N THR A 50 12.20 3.20 9.27
CA THR A 50 11.99 3.00 7.82
C THR A 50 10.53 3.12 7.42
N GLY A 51 9.60 3.25 8.37
CA GLY A 51 8.21 2.92 8.13
C GLY A 51 8.00 1.42 7.92
N GLY A 52 6.82 1.03 7.47
CA GLY A 52 6.43 -0.38 7.29
C GLY A 52 5.13 -0.54 6.49
N SER A 53 4.78 -1.78 6.25
CA SER A 53 5.39 -3.02 6.72
C SER A 53 6.58 -3.50 5.87
N SER A 54 6.83 -2.98 4.68
CA SER A 54 7.95 -3.35 3.81
C SER A 54 9.23 -2.54 4.11
N GLY A 55 9.52 -2.26 5.40
CA GLY A 55 10.64 -1.41 5.80
C GLY A 55 12.00 -2.01 5.50
N GLY A 56 12.18 -3.34 5.65
CA GLY A 56 13.42 -4.00 5.29
C GLY A 56 13.75 -3.90 3.80
N SER A 57 12.74 -4.05 2.94
CA SER A 57 12.88 -3.84 1.48
C SER A 57 13.30 -2.42 1.16
N SER A 58 12.62 -1.43 1.77
CA SER A 58 12.93 -0.02 1.55
C SER A 58 14.31 0.36 2.08
N ALA A 59 14.71 -0.18 3.24
CA ALA A 59 16.06 0.03 3.77
C ALA A 59 17.15 -0.43 2.79
N LEU A 60 17.03 -1.62 2.23
CA LEU A 60 18.02 -2.16 1.30
C LEU A 60 18.11 -1.36 -0.01
N VAL A 61 16.97 -0.92 -0.56
CA VAL A 61 16.93 -0.09 -1.76
C VAL A 61 17.50 1.30 -1.50
N ALA A 62 17.15 1.94 -0.37
CA ALA A 62 17.67 3.25 0.02
C ALA A 62 19.17 3.22 0.30
N ALA A 63 19.66 2.15 0.93
CA ALA A 63 21.08 1.94 1.16
C ALA A 63 21.89 1.58 -0.13
N GLY A 64 21.24 1.42 -1.26
CA GLY A 64 21.89 1.07 -2.52
C GLY A 64 22.33 -0.39 -2.65
N VAL A 65 21.94 -1.26 -1.72
CA VAL A 65 22.30 -2.70 -1.74
C VAL A 65 21.66 -3.41 -2.92
N VAL A 66 20.38 -3.09 -3.20
CA VAL A 66 19.66 -3.62 -4.36
C VAL A 66 18.96 -2.48 -5.11
N PRO A 67 18.77 -2.59 -6.43
CA PRO A 67 18.07 -1.56 -7.21
C PRO A 67 16.55 -1.59 -6.99
N ILE A 68 15.99 -2.74 -6.67
CA ILE A 68 14.56 -3.03 -6.54
C ILE A 68 14.34 -4.07 -5.46
N ALA A 69 13.27 -3.96 -4.70
CA ALA A 69 12.86 -4.98 -3.74
C ALA A 69 11.35 -5.14 -3.73
N HIS A 70 10.90 -6.40 -3.54
CA HIS A 70 9.48 -6.70 -3.35
C HIS A 70 8.92 -6.00 -2.11
N ALA A 71 7.70 -5.53 -2.24
CA ALA A 71 6.92 -4.94 -1.16
C ALA A 71 5.43 -5.26 -1.34
N ASN A 72 4.65 -5.26 -0.27
CA ASN A 72 3.20 -5.37 -0.36
C ASN A 72 2.50 -4.22 0.36
N ASP A 73 1.25 -3.95 0.00
CA ASP A 73 0.50 -2.81 0.52
C ASP A 73 -0.96 -3.22 0.79
N GLY A 74 -1.35 -3.20 2.05
CA GLY A 74 -2.75 -3.36 2.47
C GLY A 74 -3.35 -2.06 3.02
N ALA A 75 -2.48 -1.21 3.58
CA ALA A 75 -2.86 0.07 4.19
C ALA A 75 -1.77 1.14 4.05
N GLY A 76 -0.91 1.02 3.03
CA GLY A 76 0.21 1.92 2.81
C GLY A 76 1.58 1.26 2.87
N SER A 77 1.67 -0.06 2.99
CA SER A 77 2.93 -0.76 3.30
C SER A 77 3.96 -0.84 2.14
N ILE A 78 3.64 -0.35 0.93
CA ILE A 78 4.61 0.05 -0.10
C ILE A 78 4.95 1.54 0.06
N ARG A 79 3.92 2.38 0.15
CA ARG A 79 3.99 3.84 0.08
C ARG A 79 4.61 4.48 1.32
N ILE A 80 4.23 4.01 2.51
CA ILE A 80 4.78 4.50 3.79
C ILE A 80 6.30 4.33 3.84
N PRO A 81 6.85 3.11 3.71
CA PRO A 81 8.30 2.94 3.80
C PRO A 81 9.04 3.55 2.62
N ALA A 82 8.45 3.63 1.43
CA ALA A 82 9.02 4.38 0.32
C ALA A 82 9.18 5.87 0.67
N SER A 83 8.13 6.48 1.23
CA SER A 83 8.17 7.89 1.67
C SER A 83 9.21 8.11 2.77
N CYS A 84 9.24 7.26 3.80
CA CYS A 84 10.21 7.38 4.90
C CYS A 84 11.66 7.23 4.43
N CYS A 85 11.91 6.46 3.37
CA CYS A 85 13.25 6.16 2.86
C CYS A 85 13.63 6.92 1.58
N GLY A 86 12.83 7.89 1.13
CA GLY A 86 13.11 8.69 -0.08
C GLY A 86 13.11 7.87 -1.37
N LEU A 87 12.17 6.95 -1.51
CA LEU A 87 12.03 6.01 -2.63
C LEU A 87 10.74 6.23 -3.40
N VAL A 88 10.64 5.58 -4.55
CA VAL A 88 9.40 5.45 -5.32
C VAL A 88 8.67 4.18 -4.89
N GLY A 89 7.46 4.34 -4.38
CA GLY A 89 6.56 3.26 -3.99
C GLY A 89 5.21 3.40 -4.69
N LEU A 90 4.95 2.57 -5.68
CA LEU A 90 3.70 2.54 -6.42
C LEU A 90 2.84 1.36 -5.97
N LYS A 91 1.68 1.65 -5.40
CA LYS A 91 0.59 0.69 -5.30
C LYS A 91 -0.24 0.75 -6.58
N ALA A 92 -0.01 -0.15 -7.50
CA ALA A 92 -0.77 -0.20 -8.74
C ALA A 92 -2.27 -0.45 -8.51
N SER A 93 -3.10 -0.23 -9.52
CA SER A 93 -4.52 -0.60 -9.49
C SER A 93 -4.70 -2.10 -9.27
N ARG A 94 -5.76 -2.48 -8.56
CA ARG A 94 -6.11 -3.90 -8.35
C ARG A 94 -6.24 -4.62 -9.69
N GLY A 95 -5.71 -5.84 -9.78
CA GLY A 95 -5.75 -6.65 -11.00
C GLY A 95 -4.57 -6.46 -11.95
N ARG A 96 -3.68 -5.46 -11.75
CA ARG A 96 -2.45 -5.33 -12.57
C ARG A 96 -1.38 -6.35 -12.20
N ILE A 97 -1.31 -6.74 -10.94
CA ILE A 97 -0.52 -7.88 -10.47
C ILE A 97 -1.52 -8.90 -9.92
N LYS A 98 -1.29 -10.19 -10.12
CA LYS A 98 -2.16 -11.24 -9.59
C LYS A 98 -2.01 -11.34 -8.08
N ASP A 99 -2.80 -10.57 -7.39
CA ASP A 99 -2.86 -10.52 -5.94
C ASP A 99 -3.34 -11.83 -5.33
N LYS A 100 -3.09 -11.99 -4.04
CA LYS A 100 -3.67 -13.08 -3.26
C LYS A 100 -5.18 -12.92 -3.22
N GLU A 101 -5.90 -13.99 -3.56
CA GLU A 101 -7.34 -14.02 -3.40
C GLU A 101 -7.72 -13.88 -1.92
N VAL A 102 -8.61 -12.96 -1.63
CA VAL A 102 -9.18 -12.75 -0.29
C VAL A 102 -10.61 -13.26 -0.23
N PRO A 103 -11.13 -13.62 0.96
CA PRO A 103 -12.52 -14.06 1.08
C PRO A 103 -13.51 -13.05 0.49
N GLY A 104 -14.44 -13.52 -0.35
CA GLY A 104 -15.39 -12.67 -1.07
C GLY A 104 -16.37 -11.87 -0.20
N TYR A 105 -16.46 -12.17 1.10
CA TYR A 105 -17.27 -11.38 2.03
C TYR A 105 -16.56 -10.08 2.48
N LEU A 106 -15.25 -9.95 2.27
CA LEU A 106 -14.54 -8.70 2.55
C LEU A 106 -15.03 -7.57 1.64
N PRO A 107 -14.98 -6.31 2.10
CA PRO A 107 -15.49 -5.17 1.34
C PRO A 107 -14.73 -4.94 0.04
N ALA A 108 -13.43 -5.21 0.04
CA ALA A 108 -12.55 -5.16 -1.14
C ALA A 108 -11.30 -5.99 -0.90
N ASN A 109 -10.64 -6.42 -1.96
CA ASN A 109 -9.26 -6.88 -1.86
C ASN A 109 -8.34 -5.66 -1.71
N ILE A 110 -7.81 -5.46 -0.50
CA ILE A 110 -6.90 -4.36 -0.21
C ILE A 110 -5.43 -4.78 -0.24
N LEU A 111 -5.15 -6.09 -0.24
CA LEU A 111 -3.79 -6.62 -0.29
C LEU A 111 -3.26 -6.53 -1.72
N HIS A 112 -2.12 -5.88 -1.89
CA HIS A 112 -1.50 -5.67 -3.19
C HIS A 112 0.00 -5.90 -3.11
N ASP A 113 0.54 -6.66 -4.06
CA ASP A 113 1.97 -6.86 -4.22
C ASP A 113 2.56 -5.85 -5.21
N GLY A 114 3.82 -5.48 -5.01
CA GLY A 114 4.53 -4.54 -5.85
C GLY A 114 6.00 -4.45 -5.47
N VAL A 115 6.60 -3.32 -5.77
CA VAL A 115 8.02 -3.08 -5.50
C VAL A 115 8.28 -1.66 -4.99
N VAL A 116 9.43 -1.47 -4.35
CA VAL A 116 10.05 -0.17 -4.10
C VAL A 116 11.32 -0.03 -4.93
N THR A 117 11.56 1.15 -5.48
CA THR A 117 12.71 1.46 -6.33
C THR A 117 13.23 2.87 -6.03
N ARG A 118 14.37 3.25 -6.63
CA ARG A 118 14.90 4.62 -6.53
C ARG A 118 14.40 5.56 -7.63
N SER A 119 13.76 5.04 -8.67
CA SER A 119 13.30 5.88 -9.79
C SER A 119 11.94 5.45 -10.32
N VAL A 120 11.19 6.41 -10.86
CA VAL A 120 9.94 6.15 -11.59
C VAL A 120 10.17 5.24 -12.79
N ARG A 121 11.32 5.39 -13.47
CA ARG A 121 11.72 4.54 -14.62
C ARG A 121 11.80 3.08 -14.24
N ASP A 122 12.44 2.75 -13.11
CA ASP A 122 12.59 1.36 -12.65
C ASP A 122 11.25 0.77 -12.23
N THR A 123 10.41 1.56 -11.53
CA THR A 123 9.03 1.16 -11.19
C THR A 123 8.22 0.87 -12.45
N TRP A 124 8.30 1.75 -13.45
CA TRP A 124 7.59 1.57 -14.71
C TRP A 124 8.08 0.31 -15.45
N ALA A 125 9.40 0.16 -15.61
CA ALA A 125 9.99 -1.00 -16.27
C ALA A 125 9.55 -2.32 -15.63
N PHE A 126 9.51 -2.38 -14.30
CA PHE A 126 9.01 -3.53 -13.57
C PHE A 126 7.55 -3.87 -13.89
N HIS A 127 6.66 -2.87 -13.86
CA HIS A 127 5.24 -3.09 -14.15
C HIS A 127 5.01 -3.44 -15.63
N ALA A 128 5.73 -2.83 -16.55
CA ALA A 128 5.66 -3.17 -17.97
C ALA A 128 6.13 -4.60 -18.24
N GLU A 129 7.18 -5.07 -17.53
CA GLU A 129 7.69 -6.42 -17.68
C GLU A 129 6.72 -7.47 -17.10
N ILE A 130 6.11 -7.19 -15.95
CA ILE A 130 5.07 -8.05 -15.37
C ILE A 130 3.90 -8.24 -16.35
N GLU A 131 3.44 -7.19 -16.98
CA GLU A 131 2.29 -7.24 -17.90
C GLU A 131 2.59 -8.03 -19.19
N LYS A 132 3.85 -8.12 -19.66
CA LYS A 132 4.20 -8.96 -20.79
C LYS A 132 3.90 -10.43 -20.53
N ASN A 133 4.14 -10.89 -19.30
CA ASN A 133 3.93 -12.29 -18.93
C ASN A 133 2.47 -12.58 -18.57
N ILE A 134 1.80 -11.63 -17.94
CA ILE A 134 0.41 -11.75 -17.51
C ILE A 134 -0.29 -10.41 -17.72
N PRO A 135 -0.92 -10.21 -18.89
CA PRO A 135 -1.66 -8.97 -19.17
C PRO A 135 -2.77 -8.73 -18.16
N ALA A 136 -2.94 -7.47 -17.79
CA ALA A 136 -4.08 -7.03 -16.98
C ALA A 136 -5.33 -6.99 -17.87
N GLU A 137 -6.34 -7.81 -17.56
CA GLU A 137 -7.54 -7.96 -18.40
C GLU A 137 -8.43 -6.69 -18.40
N GLU A 138 -8.40 -5.93 -17.29
CA GLU A 138 -9.29 -4.79 -17.06
C GLU A 138 -8.67 -3.43 -17.43
N TYR A 139 -7.40 -3.39 -17.80
CA TYR A 139 -6.68 -2.14 -18.03
C TYR A 139 -5.89 -2.16 -19.33
N PRO A 140 -5.70 -0.99 -19.98
CA PRO A 140 -4.78 -0.88 -21.10
C PRO A 140 -3.35 -1.24 -20.63
N ALA A 141 -2.56 -1.81 -21.53
CA ALA A 141 -1.17 -2.13 -21.25
C ALA A 141 -0.38 -0.87 -20.86
N ILE A 142 0.50 -1.03 -19.86
CA ILE A 142 1.39 0.06 -19.42
C ILE A 142 2.35 0.46 -20.55
N GLY A 143 2.84 -0.52 -21.31
CA GLY A 143 3.77 -0.28 -22.42
C GLY A 143 5.12 0.28 -21.96
N ASN A 144 5.87 0.82 -22.88
CA ASN A 144 7.14 1.50 -22.59
C ASN A 144 6.91 2.95 -22.16
N ILE A 145 7.77 3.49 -21.30
CA ILE A 145 7.82 4.93 -21.05
C ILE A 145 7.98 5.64 -22.39
N SER A 146 7.06 6.53 -22.70
CA SER A 146 7.19 7.43 -23.82
C SER A 146 7.65 8.81 -23.34
N ASP A 147 8.40 9.52 -24.18
CA ASP A 147 8.76 10.92 -23.91
C ASP A 147 7.60 11.90 -24.20
N SER A 148 6.43 11.39 -24.62
CA SER A 148 5.24 12.19 -24.81
C SER A 148 4.59 12.47 -23.44
N PHE A 149 4.50 13.74 -23.09
CA PHE A 149 3.73 14.16 -21.93
C PHE A 149 2.24 13.99 -22.22
N PRO A 150 1.44 13.56 -21.22
CA PRO A 150 0.00 13.50 -21.36
C PRO A 150 -0.56 14.90 -21.66
N GLU A 151 -1.70 14.96 -22.34
CA GLU A 151 -2.49 16.18 -22.46
C GLU A 151 -2.75 16.81 -21.09
N LYS A 152 -3.28 18.03 -21.06
CA LYS A 152 -3.58 18.76 -19.82
C LYS A 152 -4.46 17.93 -18.89
N LEU A 153 -3.90 17.53 -17.76
CA LEU A 153 -4.60 16.77 -16.72
C LEU A 153 -5.39 17.71 -15.81
N LYS A 154 -6.51 17.21 -15.30
CA LYS A 154 -7.28 17.84 -14.23
C LYS A 154 -6.94 17.19 -12.89
N ILE A 155 -6.31 17.96 -12.01
CA ILE A 155 -5.75 17.49 -10.74
C ILE A 155 -6.54 18.08 -9.58
N ALA A 156 -7.17 17.22 -8.78
CA ALA A 156 -7.73 17.60 -7.49
C ALA A 156 -6.62 17.64 -6.43
N VAL A 157 -6.62 18.64 -5.56
CA VAL A 157 -5.66 18.79 -4.47
C VAL A 157 -6.38 18.78 -3.14
N LEU A 158 -6.02 17.82 -2.28
CA LEU A 158 -6.65 17.60 -0.98
C LEU A 158 -5.58 17.57 0.12
N THR A 159 -5.65 18.49 1.06
CA THR A 159 -4.72 18.57 2.19
C THR A 159 -5.34 18.12 3.52
N GLU A 160 -6.63 17.83 3.53
CA GLU A 160 -7.36 17.33 4.69
C GLU A 160 -7.29 15.80 4.77
N ASN A 161 -7.22 15.28 6.00
CA ASN A 161 -7.38 13.84 6.25
C ASN A 161 -8.86 13.42 6.18
N CYS A 162 -9.14 12.11 6.39
CA CYS A 162 -10.51 11.58 6.37
C CYS A 162 -11.42 12.14 7.50
N LEU A 163 -10.87 12.79 8.51
CA LEU A 163 -11.62 13.46 9.58
C LEU A 163 -11.95 14.91 9.24
N GLY A 164 -11.41 15.44 8.14
CA GLY A 164 -11.53 16.84 7.73
C GLY A 164 -10.56 17.76 8.50
N GLU A 165 -9.48 17.20 9.04
CA GLU A 165 -8.41 17.94 9.68
C GLU A 165 -7.26 18.12 8.68
N ASN A 166 -6.59 19.26 8.72
CA ASN A 166 -5.42 19.49 7.89
C ASN A 166 -4.29 18.54 8.26
N SER A 167 -3.56 18.09 7.24
CA SER A 167 -2.27 17.42 7.42
C SER A 167 -1.26 18.37 8.09
N PRO A 168 -0.15 17.88 8.66
CA PRO A 168 0.93 18.74 9.17
C PRO A 168 1.38 19.77 8.14
N ASP A 169 1.71 20.99 8.59
CA ASP A 169 2.04 22.13 7.71
C ASP A 169 3.11 21.80 6.66
N GLU A 170 4.13 21.03 7.03
CA GLU A 170 5.18 20.62 6.10
C GLU A 170 4.64 19.77 4.93
N LEU A 171 3.68 18.87 5.18
CA LEU A 171 3.05 18.06 4.15
C LEU A 171 2.08 18.90 3.30
N VAL A 172 1.32 19.80 3.92
CA VAL A 172 0.47 20.77 3.22
C VAL A 172 1.32 21.60 2.26
N GLN A 173 2.45 22.14 2.74
CA GLN A 173 3.36 22.93 1.94
C GLN A 173 3.95 22.12 0.77
N ALA A 174 4.42 20.90 1.01
CA ALA A 174 4.93 20.02 -0.04
C ALA A 174 3.87 19.71 -1.10
N THR A 175 2.62 19.47 -0.68
CA THR A 175 1.48 19.26 -1.60
C THR A 175 1.23 20.49 -2.47
N HIS A 176 1.25 21.69 -1.88
CA HIS A 176 1.10 22.93 -2.63
C HIS A 176 2.27 23.18 -3.59
N ASP A 177 3.50 22.82 -3.22
CA ASP A 177 4.66 22.94 -4.09
C ASP A 177 4.53 22.05 -5.33
N VAL A 178 4.09 20.81 -5.15
CA VAL A 178 3.80 19.90 -6.28
C VAL A 178 2.64 20.41 -7.12
N ALA A 179 1.57 20.93 -6.50
CA ALA A 179 0.44 21.51 -7.22
C ALA A 179 0.87 22.70 -8.08
N ARG A 180 1.71 23.61 -7.54
CA ARG A 180 2.27 24.74 -8.31
C ARG A 180 3.15 24.28 -9.47
N LEU A 181 3.96 23.23 -9.26
CA LEU A 181 4.75 22.65 -10.34
C LEU A 181 3.84 22.11 -11.46
N CYS A 182 2.80 21.37 -11.12
CA CYS A 182 1.84 20.84 -12.09
C CYS A 182 1.11 21.97 -12.84
N ASP A 183 0.72 23.05 -12.16
CA ASP A 183 0.13 24.24 -12.79
C ASP A 183 1.09 24.90 -13.79
N SER A 184 2.36 25.06 -13.41
CA SER A 184 3.41 25.60 -14.30
C SER A 184 3.67 24.74 -15.55
N LEU A 185 3.38 23.44 -15.49
CA LEU A 185 3.41 22.51 -16.62
C LEU A 185 2.12 22.55 -17.45
N GLY A 186 1.15 23.37 -17.08
CA GLY A 186 -0.08 23.60 -17.81
C GLY A 186 -1.25 22.68 -17.46
N HIS A 187 -1.14 21.91 -16.38
CA HIS A 187 -2.24 21.11 -15.85
C HIS A 187 -3.27 22.00 -15.14
N LYS A 188 -4.51 21.54 -15.04
CA LYS A 188 -5.58 22.26 -14.33
C LYS A 188 -5.64 21.82 -12.87
N ILE A 189 -5.38 22.74 -11.95
CA ILE A 189 -5.41 22.49 -10.51
C ILE A 189 -6.75 22.92 -9.91
N GLU A 190 -7.33 22.08 -9.06
CA GLU A 190 -8.56 22.39 -8.32
C GLU A 190 -8.39 22.00 -6.86
N MET A 191 -8.39 23.00 -5.97
CA MET A 191 -8.36 22.77 -4.52
C MET A 191 -9.73 22.26 -4.07
N ILE A 192 -9.78 21.17 -3.35
CA ILE A 192 -11.02 20.56 -2.88
C ILE A 192 -10.98 20.32 -1.38
N SER A 193 -12.15 20.33 -0.75
CA SER A 193 -12.34 19.79 0.61
C SER A 193 -12.61 18.29 0.52
N ASN A 194 -12.38 17.58 1.64
CA ASN A 194 -12.57 16.13 1.68
C ASN A 194 -14.00 15.70 1.29
N PRO A 195 -14.21 15.03 0.15
CA PRO A 195 -15.54 14.63 -0.33
C PRO A 195 -16.01 13.30 0.30
N PHE A 196 -15.18 12.67 1.14
CA PHE A 196 -15.44 11.33 1.63
C PHE A 196 -16.12 11.32 3.00
N TYR A 197 -16.75 10.19 3.36
CA TYR A 197 -17.47 10.10 4.62
C TYR A 197 -16.53 10.02 5.84
N ARG A 198 -16.86 10.79 6.89
CA ARG A 198 -16.00 10.94 8.07
C ARG A 198 -15.74 9.67 8.89
N LYS A 199 -16.60 8.65 8.76
CA LYS A 199 -16.43 7.37 9.48
C LYS A 199 -15.52 6.37 8.74
N PHE A 200 -14.89 6.77 7.64
CA PHE A 200 -13.98 5.89 6.88
C PHE A 200 -12.88 5.31 7.75
N ASP A 201 -12.26 6.15 8.57
CA ASP A 201 -11.19 5.72 9.49
C ASP A 201 -11.68 4.64 10.47
N GLU A 202 -12.81 4.87 11.17
CA GLU A 202 -13.37 3.88 12.09
C GLU A 202 -13.68 2.55 11.41
N ASP A 203 -14.28 2.58 10.23
CA ASP A 203 -14.67 1.40 9.47
C ASP A 203 -13.45 0.66 8.93
N PHE A 204 -12.41 1.39 8.49
CA PHE A 204 -11.15 0.81 8.07
C PHE A 204 -10.44 0.11 9.24
N TRP A 205 -10.43 0.71 10.44
CA TRP A 205 -9.89 0.07 11.63
C TRP A 205 -10.64 -1.20 12.05
N LEU A 206 -11.95 -1.29 11.78
CA LEU A 206 -12.72 -2.53 11.99
C LEU A 206 -12.32 -3.61 10.97
N LEU A 207 -12.12 -3.23 9.71
CA LEU A 207 -11.58 -4.14 8.70
C LEU A 207 -10.17 -4.63 9.09
N TRP A 208 -9.30 -3.72 9.56
CA TRP A 208 -7.94 -4.08 9.98
C TRP A 208 -7.94 -5.02 11.19
N ALA A 209 -8.82 -4.78 12.16
CA ALA A 209 -9.04 -5.68 13.29
C ALA A 209 -9.55 -7.07 12.84
N HIS A 210 -10.36 -7.11 11.77
CA HIS A 210 -10.82 -8.37 11.20
C HIS A 210 -9.68 -9.18 10.55
N PHE A 211 -8.67 -8.55 9.97
CA PHE A 211 -7.46 -9.28 9.54
C PHE A 211 -6.73 -9.94 10.71
N GLY A 212 -6.63 -9.29 11.86
CA GLY A 212 -6.12 -9.93 13.07
C GLY A 212 -6.92 -11.19 13.46
N PHE A 213 -8.25 -11.12 13.38
CA PHE A 213 -9.13 -12.28 13.58
C PHE A 213 -8.84 -13.39 12.56
N LEU A 214 -8.73 -13.09 11.28
CA LEU A 214 -8.43 -14.07 10.24
C LEU A 214 -7.07 -14.75 10.46
N ILE A 215 -6.05 -14.02 10.89
CA ILE A 215 -4.74 -14.58 11.20
C ILE A 215 -4.88 -15.65 12.29
N ARG A 216 -5.61 -15.37 13.36
CA ARG A 216 -5.80 -16.32 14.45
C ARG A 216 -6.53 -17.58 14.04
N TYR A 217 -7.61 -17.47 13.26
CA TYR A 217 -8.56 -18.56 13.07
C TYR A 217 -8.44 -19.28 11.71
N SER A 218 -7.73 -18.70 10.74
CA SER A 218 -7.55 -19.26 9.40
C SER A 218 -6.10 -19.16 8.94
N VAL A 219 -5.67 -17.96 8.55
CA VAL A 219 -4.40 -17.72 7.84
C VAL A 219 -3.18 -18.28 8.56
N GLY A 220 -3.11 -18.12 9.89
CA GLY A 220 -1.97 -18.63 10.68
C GLY A 220 -1.80 -20.14 10.53
N LYS A 221 -2.88 -20.90 10.59
CA LYS A 221 -2.87 -22.37 10.42
C LYS A 221 -2.58 -22.81 8.98
N GLU A 222 -3.01 -22.03 8.00
CA GLU A 222 -2.69 -22.27 6.59
C GLU A 222 -1.20 -22.10 6.32
N LEU A 223 -0.57 -21.11 6.97
CA LEU A 223 0.86 -20.83 6.84
C LEU A 223 1.73 -21.85 7.58
N SER A 224 1.30 -22.34 8.74
CA SER A 224 2.03 -23.33 9.51
C SER A 224 1.12 -24.18 10.38
N SER A 225 1.29 -25.52 10.28
CA SER A 225 0.61 -26.47 11.19
C SER A 225 1.02 -26.29 12.65
N LYS A 226 2.17 -25.64 12.91
CA LYS A 226 2.70 -25.31 14.24
C LYS A 226 2.31 -23.91 14.73
N PHE A 227 1.42 -23.22 14.01
CA PHE A 227 1.00 -21.88 14.40
C PHE A 227 0.35 -21.87 15.79
N ASP A 228 0.94 -21.10 16.69
CA ASP A 228 0.44 -20.86 18.04
C ASP A 228 0.11 -19.37 18.23
N HIS A 229 -1.17 -19.03 18.24
CA HIS A 229 -1.64 -17.67 18.41
C HIS A 229 -1.30 -17.03 19.76
N THR A 230 -0.90 -17.82 20.76
CA THR A 230 -0.48 -17.28 22.07
C THR A 230 0.88 -16.60 21.97
N GLN A 231 1.69 -16.99 20.98
CA GLN A 231 3.02 -16.44 20.69
C GLN A 231 2.99 -15.16 19.86
N LEU A 232 1.82 -14.73 19.39
CA LEU A 232 1.69 -13.46 18.67
C LEU A 232 2.20 -12.28 19.49
N GLU A 233 2.73 -11.26 18.80
CA GLU A 233 3.09 -9.98 19.39
C GLU A 233 1.87 -9.22 19.94
N GLN A 234 2.09 -8.14 20.67
CA GLN A 234 1.01 -7.40 21.33
C GLN A 234 0.02 -6.77 20.33
N TRP A 235 0.52 -6.29 19.19
CA TRP A 235 -0.34 -5.61 18.22
C TRP A 235 -1.37 -6.53 17.56
N PRO A 236 -1.01 -7.70 17.00
CA PRO A 236 -2.01 -8.66 16.53
C PRO A 236 -3.00 -9.09 17.61
N LYS A 237 -2.54 -9.30 18.86
CA LYS A 237 -3.43 -9.60 19.98
C LYS A 237 -4.44 -8.47 20.24
N TYR A 238 -3.99 -7.23 20.19
CA TYR A 238 -4.88 -6.06 20.32
C TYR A 238 -5.91 -6.02 19.20
N LEU A 239 -5.53 -6.26 17.95
CA LEU A 239 -6.45 -6.30 16.83
C LEU A 239 -7.51 -7.39 16.98
N ILE A 240 -7.13 -8.58 17.44
CA ILE A 240 -8.05 -9.68 17.73
C ILE A 240 -9.07 -9.26 18.80
N ALA A 241 -8.60 -8.68 19.91
CA ALA A 241 -9.47 -8.20 20.99
C ALA A 241 -10.41 -7.09 20.52
N ARG A 242 -9.90 -6.13 19.71
CA ARG A 242 -10.69 -5.05 19.11
C ARG A 242 -11.78 -5.60 18.20
N HIS A 243 -11.49 -6.63 17.41
CA HIS A 243 -12.48 -7.29 16.57
C HIS A 243 -13.64 -7.84 17.40
N TRP A 244 -13.35 -8.64 18.42
CA TRP A 244 -14.38 -9.22 19.27
C TRP A 244 -15.23 -8.20 20.00
N LYS A 245 -14.59 -7.14 20.52
CA LYS A 245 -15.30 -6.03 21.18
C LYS A 245 -16.30 -5.33 20.25
N ASN A 246 -16.03 -5.31 18.94
CA ASN A 246 -16.80 -4.55 17.97
C ASN A 246 -17.44 -5.42 16.88
N ILE A 247 -17.54 -6.74 17.08
CA ILE A 247 -18.01 -7.67 16.05
C ILE A 247 -19.39 -7.30 15.49
N HIS A 248 -20.29 -6.75 16.32
CA HIS A 248 -21.61 -6.31 15.94
C HIS A 248 -21.62 -5.14 14.95
N ARG A 249 -20.52 -4.36 14.87
CA ARG A 249 -20.33 -3.22 13.97
C ARG A 249 -19.75 -3.61 12.61
N VAL A 250 -19.07 -4.76 12.53
CA VAL A 250 -18.34 -5.22 11.35
C VAL A 250 -19.20 -5.29 10.10
N PRO A 251 -20.42 -5.88 10.11
CA PRO A 251 -21.23 -5.97 8.90
C PRO A 251 -21.57 -4.59 8.31
N LEU A 252 -21.93 -3.62 9.17
CA LEU A 252 -22.26 -2.27 8.73
C LEU A 252 -21.02 -1.53 8.21
N ALA A 253 -19.86 -1.69 8.87
CA ALA A 253 -18.59 -1.14 8.40
C ALA A 253 -18.23 -1.68 7.01
N PHE A 254 -18.35 -2.98 6.80
CA PHE A 254 -18.06 -3.61 5.51
C PHE A 254 -19.02 -3.15 4.40
N TRP A 255 -20.28 -2.97 4.71
CA TRP A 255 -21.24 -2.42 3.77
C TRP A 255 -20.88 -0.98 3.37
N ARG A 256 -20.50 -0.10 4.33
CA ARG A 256 -20.07 1.27 4.04
C ARG A 256 -18.78 1.32 3.22
N LEU A 257 -17.80 0.48 3.56
CA LEU A 257 -16.54 0.38 2.81
C LEU A 257 -16.75 -0.09 1.36
N ARG A 258 -17.67 -1.02 1.11
CA ARG A 258 -18.04 -1.40 -0.27
C ARG A 258 -18.64 -0.23 -1.05
N ARG A 259 -19.53 0.55 -0.42
CA ARG A 259 -20.11 1.73 -1.06
C ARG A 259 -19.08 2.83 -1.30
N PHE A 260 -18.05 2.93 -0.45
CA PHE A 260 -16.98 3.88 -0.63
C PHE A 260 -16.22 3.68 -1.93
N VAL A 261 -16.04 2.45 -2.38
CA VAL A 261 -15.39 2.16 -3.68
C VAL A 261 -16.11 2.89 -4.81
N SER A 262 -17.43 2.72 -4.93
CA SER A 262 -18.22 3.41 -5.96
C SER A 262 -18.27 4.93 -5.78
N GLN A 263 -18.25 5.42 -4.53
CA GLN A 263 -18.17 6.87 -4.27
C GLN A 263 -16.84 7.45 -4.76
N TYR A 264 -15.74 6.75 -4.49
CA TYR A 264 -14.42 7.16 -4.96
C TYR A 264 -14.31 7.12 -6.50
N GLU A 265 -14.80 6.05 -7.12
CA GLU A 265 -14.83 5.92 -8.58
C GLU A 265 -15.64 7.05 -9.23
N ASN A 266 -16.83 7.35 -8.71
CA ASN A 266 -17.65 8.47 -9.20
C ASN A 266 -16.97 9.82 -9.02
N PHE A 267 -16.27 10.04 -7.90
CA PHE A 267 -15.49 11.25 -7.67
C PHE A 267 -14.37 11.39 -8.70
N MET A 268 -13.61 10.30 -8.94
CA MET A 268 -12.50 10.28 -9.88
C MET A 268 -12.90 10.40 -11.35
N GLN A 269 -14.19 10.27 -11.70
CA GLN A 269 -14.66 10.60 -13.05
C GLN A 269 -14.51 12.08 -13.42
N ASN A 270 -14.35 12.94 -12.42
CA ASN A 270 -14.19 14.39 -12.63
C ASN A 270 -12.72 14.83 -12.64
N PHE A 271 -11.78 13.94 -12.31
CA PHE A 271 -10.37 14.25 -12.16
C PHE A 271 -9.50 13.11 -12.68
N ASP A 272 -8.35 13.47 -13.25
CA ASP A 272 -7.36 12.49 -13.70
C ASP A 272 -6.45 12.07 -12.53
N ILE A 273 -6.18 12.98 -11.60
CA ILE A 273 -5.30 12.77 -10.44
C ILE A 273 -5.93 13.40 -9.19
N LEU A 274 -5.75 12.75 -8.05
CA LEU A 274 -5.92 13.31 -6.71
C LEU A 274 -4.54 13.40 -6.03
N LEU A 275 -4.13 14.62 -5.71
CA LEU A 275 -2.89 14.95 -5.03
C LEU A 275 -3.17 15.26 -3.56
#